data_72b3d055ef655bab6ed0ec3d79eaf88a
#
_entry.id   72b3d055ef655bab6ed0ec3d79eaf88a
#
_cell.length_a   1.000
_cell.length_b   1.000
_cell.length_c   1.000
_cell.angle_alpha   90.00
_cell.angle_beta   90.00
_cell.angle_gamma   90.00
#
_symmetry.space_group_name_H-M   'P 1'
#
loop_
_entity.id
_entity.type
_entity.pdbx_description
1 polymer ?
#
loop_
_entity_poly.entity_id
_entity_poly.type
_entity_poly.pdbx_seq_one_letter_code
_entity_poly.pdbx_strand_id
1 'polypeptide(L)'
;MKQLHKKDLFSWSVFNEERNIDFHGILWVRENGNVLIDPMPMCEHDLNHLENLGGAAHLLITNSDHVRDAQNLVKRTGAKTWGPMAEKENFPFPCDDWLGEGDQPVSGLSVFALEGSKTPGDLAFLLENTTLIT
;
A
#
# COMPACT_ATOMS: atom_id res chain seq x y z
N MET A 1 -0.41 7.39 13.35
CA MET A 1 0.49 7.44 12.17
C MET A 1 1.27 8.75 12.19
N LYS A 2 2.45 8.73 11.63
CA LYS A 2 3.35 9.88 11.54
C LYS A 2 3.25 10.52 10.15
N GLN A 3 3.07 11.83 10.08
CA GLN A 3 3.17 12.58 8.83
C GLN A 3 4.62 12.61 8.33
N LEU A 4 4.81 12.35 7.04
CA LEU A 4 6.12 12.35 6.39
C LEU A 4 6.49 13.75 5.86
N HIS A 5 7.40 13.80 4.88
CA HIS A 5 7.87 15.06 4.27
C HIS A 5 6.79 15.83 3.50
N LYS A 6 5.70 15.17 3.09
CA LYS A 6 4.53 15.78 2.44
C LYS A 6 3.34 15.77 3.41
N LYS A 7 2.51 16.81 3.36
CA LYS A 7 1.36 16.98 4.25
C LYS A 7 0.28 15.90 4.08
N ASP A 8 0.19 15.31 2.90
CA ASP A 8 -0.77 14.28 2.51
C ASP A 8 -0.22 12.85 2.65
N LEU A 9 1.01 12.68 3.16
CA LEU A 9 1.67 11.39 3.24
C LEU A 9 1.97 11.02 4.70
N PHE A 10 1.49 9.82 5.10
CA PHE A 10 1.64 9.29 6.45
C PHE A 10 2.27 7.90 6.42
N SER A 11 2.94 7.54 7.51
CA SER A 11 3.46 6.19 7.72
C SER A 11 3.20 5.73 9.14
N TRP A 12 3.09 4.42 9.29
CA TRP A 12 3.13 3.74 10.59
C TRP A 12 4.06 2.54 10.49
N SER A 13 4.58 2.11 11.61
CA SER A 13 5.53 0.99 11.64
C SER A 13 5.14 -0.07 12.65
N VAL A 14 5.59 -1.28 12.37
CA VAL A 14 5.54 -2.40 13.30
C VAL A 14 6.96 -2.97 13.40
N PHE A 15 7.48 -3.05 14.62
CA PHE A 15 8.78 -3.64 14.87
C PHE A 15 8.71 -5.17 14.76
N ASN A 16 9.60 -5.74 13.99
CA ASN A 16 9.77 -7.18 13.87
C ASN A 16 10.98 -7.62 14.69
N GLU A 17 10.73 -8.29 15.82
CA GLU A 17 11.78 -8.72 16.75
C GLU A 17 12.75 -9.73 16.12
N GLU A 18 12.24 -10.66 15.32
CA GLU A 18 13.04 -11.72 14.68
C GLU A 18 14.08 -11.14 13.72
N ARG A 19 13.69 -10.09 12.98
CA ARG A 19 14.58 -9.42 12.02
C ARG A 19 15.26 -8.18 12.57
N ASN A 20 14.86 -7.74 13.76
CA ASN A 20 15.36 -6.52 14.41
C ASN A 20 15.25 -5.27 13.51
N ILE A 21 14.13 -5.12 12.82
CA ILE A 21 13.83 -3.97 11.94
C ILE A 21 12.37 -3.53 12.06
N ASP A 22 12.11 -2.29 11.73
CA ASP A 22 10.76 -1.76 11.54
C ASP A 22 10.27 -1.99 10.10
N PHE A 23 9.07 -2.53 9.97
CA PHE A 23 8.34 -2.55 8.70
C PHE A 23 7.31 -1.44 8.68
N HIS A 24 7.15 -0.80 7.54
CA HIS A 24 6.29 0.37 7.37
C HIS A 24 5.14 0.09 6.42
N GLY A 25 3.98 0.68 6.72
CA GLY A 25 2.89 0.91 5.79
C GLY A 25 2.81 2.39 5.45
N ILE A 26 2.26 2.72 4.30
CA ILE A 26 2.10 4.09 3.81
C ILE A 26 0.61 4.39 3.60
N LEU A 27 0.19 5.60 4.00
CA LEU A 27 -1.10 6.18 3.65
C LEU A 27 -0.88 7.46 2.86
N TRP A 28 -1.46 7.52 1.67
CA TRP A 28 -1.54 8.74 0.87
C TRP A 28 -2.96 9.28 0.92
N VAL A 29 -3.11 10.45 1.56
CA VAL A 29 -4.39 11.14 1.71
C VAL A 29 -4.70 11.92 0.44
N ARG A 30 -5.89 11.73 -0.10
CA ARG A 30 -6.34 12.31 -1.36
C ARG A 30 -7.79 12.75 -1.28
N GLU A 31 -8.14 13.78 -2.06
CA GLU A 31 -9.50 14.30 -2.11
C GLU A 31 -10.52 13.26 -2.60
N ASN A 32 -10.15 12.44 -3.59
CA ASN A 32 -11.03 11.45 -4.24
C ASN A 32 -10.82 10.01 -3.73
N GLY A 33 -10.36 9.84 -2.51
CA GLY A 33 -10.14 8.54 -1.90
C GLY A 33 -8.68 8.28 -1.55
N ASN A 34 -8.45 7.95 -0.29
CA ASN A 34 -7.12 7.67 0.23
C ASN A 34 -6.60 6.31 -0.23
N VAL A 35 -5.28 6.20 -0.32
CA VAL A 35 -4.57 4.99 -0.76
C VAL A 35 -3.68 4.47 0.35
N LEU A 36 -3.89 3.21 0.75
CA LEU A 36 -2.97 2.44 1.60
C LEU A 36 -1.99 1.67 0.70
N ILE A 37 -0.72 1.63 1.08
CA ILE A 37 0.31 0.87 0.37
C ILE A 37 1.04 -0.03 1.36
N ASP A 38 1.14 -1.33 1.04
CA ASP A 38 1.85 -2.36 1.81
C ASP A 38 1.48 -2.35 3.30
N PRO A 39 0.22 -2.53 3.65
CA PRO A 39 -0.33 -2.18 4.95
C PRO A 39 0.16 -3.10 6.06
N MET A 40 0.81 -2.52 7.06
CA MET A 40 1.10 -3.19 8.33
C MET A 40 -0.13 -3.15 9.24
N PRO A 41 -0.23 -4.05 10.26
CA PRO A 41 -1.26 -3.93 11.29
C PRO A 41 -1.31 -2.54 11.91
N MET A 42 -2.52 -2.04 12.17
CA MET A 42 -2.74 -0.77 12.86
C MET A 42 -3.28 -1.00 14.26
N CYS A 43 -2.76 -0.26 15.24
CA CYS A 43 -3.39 -0.16 16.55
C CYS A 43 -4.66 0.70 16.48
N GLU A 44 -5.51 0.68 17.52
CA GLU A 44 -6.75 1.47 17.57
C GLU A 44 -6.50 2.97 17.38
N HIS A 45 -5.41 3.51 17.90
CA HIS A 45 -5.03 4.90 17.70
C HIS A 45 -4.83 5.23 16.22
N ASP A 46 -4.12 4.38 15.49
CA ASP A 46 -3.86 4.57 14.05
C ASP A 46 -5.11 4.34 13.21
N LEU A 47 -5.97 3.37 13.58
CA LEU A 47 -7.26 3.15 12.93
C LEU A 47 -8.18 4.37 13.08
N ASN A 48 -8.26 4.94 14.27
CA ASN A 48 -9.02 6.16 14.51
C ASN A 48 -8.46 7.35 13.71
N HIS A 49 -7.13 7.45 13.62
CA HIS A 49 -6.48 8.47 12.80
C HIS A 49 -6.81 8.30 11.31
N LEU A 50 -6.76 7.08 10.80
CA LEU A 50 -7.16 6.75 9.43
C LEU A 50 -8.62 7.15 9.17
N GLU A 51 -9.54 6.82 10.06
CA GLU A 51 -10.95 7.19 9.93
C GLU A 51 -11.15 8.71 9.92
N ASN A 52 -10.45 9.44 10.78
CA ASN A 52 -10.49 10.91 10.82
C ASN A 52 -9.93 11.57 9.56
N LEU A 53 -9.00 10.89 8.86
CA LEU A 53 -8.46 11.35 7.58
C LEU A 53 -9.32 10.95 6.36
N GLY A 54 -10.45 10.27 6.58
CA GLY A 54 -11.39 9.89 5.54
C GLY A 54 -11.36 8.39 5.16
N GLY A 55 -10.72 7.55 5.95
CA GLY A 55 -10.62 6.11 5.67
C GLY A 55 -9.68 5.80 4.51
N ALA A 56 -9.94 4.70 3.80
CA ALA A 56 -9.19 4.31 2.60
C ALA A 56 -10.13 3.77 1.52
N ALA A 57 -9.95 4.24 0.30
CA ALA A 57 -10.69 3.78 -0.87
C ALA A 57 -9.91 2.72 -1.67
N HIS A 58 -8.60 2.73 -1.57
CA HIS A 58 -7.71 1.81 -2.29
C HIS A 58 -6.64 1.24 -1.36
N LEU A 59 -6.28 -0.02 -1.59
CA LEU A 59 -5.20 -0.72 -0.93
C LEU A 59 -4.34 -1.38 -1.99
N LEU A 60 -3.10 -0.92 -2.14
CA LEU A 60 -2.14 -1.37 -3.13
C LEU A 60 -1.05 -2.21 -2.47
N ILE A 61 -0.71 -3.34 -3.09
CA ILE A 61 0.32 -4.26 -2.61
C ILE A 61 1.43 -4.34 -3.67
N THR A 62 2.67 -4.04 -3.28
CA THR A 62 3.81 -4.00 -4.19
C THR A 62 4.29 -5.37 -4.64
N ASN A 63 4.20 -6.38 -3.77
CA ASN A 63 4.61 -7.76 -4.07
C ASN A 63 3.96 -8.75 -3.10
N SER A 64 4.12 -10.05 -3.36
CA SER A 64 3.50 -11.13 -2.55
C SER A 64 3.98 -11.19 -1.09
N ASP A 65 5.19 -10.71 -0.80
CA ASP A 65 5.71 -10.65 0.57
C ASP A 65 5.07 -9.50 1.39
N HIS A 66 4.39 -8.57 0.74
CA HIS A 66 3.82 -7.37 1.34
C HIS A 66 2.29 -7.38 1.49
N VAL A 67 1.66 -8.54 1.39
CA VAL A 67 0.22 -8.68 1.69
C VAL A 67 -0.10 -8.28 3.13
N ARG A 68 0.75 -8.69 4.07
CA ARG A 68 0.73 -8.27 5.49
C ARG A 68 -0.67 -8.30 6.10
N ASP A 69 -1.20 -7.14 6.52
CA ASP A 69 -2.52 -7.04 7.18
C ASP A 69 -3.66 -6.59 6.23
N ALA A 70 -3.48 -6.77 4.94
CA ALA A 70 -4.47 -6.35 3.92
C ALA A 70 -5.88 -6.86 4.23
N GLN A 71 -6.03 -8.12 4.64
CA GLN A 71 -7.33 -8.72 4.93
C GLN A 71 -8.11 -7.96 6.01
N ASN A 72 -7.47 -7.62 7.12
CA ASN A 72 -8.12 -6.90 8.22
C ASN A 72 -8.45 -5.45 7.84
N LEU A 73 -7.51 -4.78 7.16
CA LEU A 73 -7.73 -3.39 6.74
C LEU A 73 -8.80 -3.27 5.65
N VAL A 74 -8.89 -4.23 4.74
CA VAL A 74 -10.02 -4.27 3.77
C VAL A 74 -11.36 -4.43 4.47
N LYS A 75 -11.46 -5.34 5.44
CA LYS A 75 -12.69 -5.50 6.24
C LYS A 75 -13.09 -4.22 6.96
N ARG A 76 -12.11 -3.48 7.44
CA ARG A 76 -12.33 -2.23 8.18
C ARG A 76 -12.69 -1.05 7.28
N THR A 77 -12.08 -0.94 6.10
CA THR A 77 -12.18 0.23 5.22
C THR A 77 -13.11 0.05 4.03
N GLY A 78 -13.31 -1.19 3.58
CA GLY A 78 -13.98 -1.47 2.31
C GLY A 78 -13.15 -1.09 1.07
N ALA A 79 -11.83 -0.88 1.23
CA ALA A 79 -10.95 -0.47 0.15
C ALA A 79 -10.89 -1.48 -0.99
N LYS A 80 -10.86 -1.00 -2.23
CA LYS A 80 -10.56 -1.80 -3.41
C LYS A 80 -9.08 -2.21 -3.38
N THR A 81 -8.82 -3.49 -3.61
CA THR A 81 -7.47 -4.05 -3.54
C THR A 81 -6.83 -4.22 -4.90
N TRP A 82 -5.53 -3.95 -4.97
CA TRP A 82 -4.71 -4.00 -6.17
C TRP A 82 -3.42 -4.75 -5.89
N GLY A 83 -3.10 -5.74 -6.71
CA GLY A 83 -1.87 -6.51 -6.61
C GLY A 83 -1.06 -6.49 -7.91
N PRO A 84 0.16 -7.05 -7.90
CA PRO A 84 1.01 -7.11 -9.10
C PRO A 84 0.48 -8.13 -10.10
N MET A 85 0.26 -7.70 -11.35
CA MET A 85 -0.24 -8.53 -12.45
C MET A 85 0.65 -9.75 -12.68
N ALA A 86 1.97 -9.61 -12.57
CA ALA A 86 2.92 -10.70 -12.81
C ALA A 86 2.80 -11.85 -11.78
N GLU A 87 2.16 -11.61 -10.62
CA GLU A 87 1.95 -12.62 -9.59
C GLU A 87 0.48 -13.08 -9.47
N LYS A 88 -0.41 -12.61 -10.34
CA LYS A 88 -1.86 -12.80 -10.26
C LYS A 88 -2.28 -14.27 -10.01
N GLU A 89 -1.71 -15.21 -10.71
CA GLU A 89 -2.13 -16.63 -10.65
C GLU A 89 -1.79 -17.31 -9.32
N ASN A 90 -0.74 -16.85 -8.64
CA ASN A 90 -0.24 -17.46 -7.40
C ASN A 90 -0.18 -16.45 -6.23
N PHE A 91 -0.88 -15.33 -6.35
CA PHE A 91 -0.87 -14.30 -5.32
C PHE A 91 -1.60 -14.78 -4.06
N PRO A 92 -1.01 -14.61 -2.85
CA PRO A 92 -1.57 -15.17 -1.61
C PRO A 92 -2.76 -14.40 -1.03
N PHE A 93 -3.28 -13.40 -1.77
CA PHE A 93 -4.42 -12.59 -1.38
C PHE A 93 -5.33 -12.33 -2.59
N PRO A 94 -6.67 -12.44 -2.48
CA PRO A 94 -7.59 -12.22 -3.58
C PRO A 94 -7.80 -10.73 -3.84
N CYS A 95 -6.95 -10.13 -4.68
CA CYS A 95 -7.11 -8.74 -5.07
C CYS A 95 -8.28 -8.55 -6.04
N ASP A 96 -8.92 -7.37 -5.98
CA ASP A 96 -10.02 -7.02 -6.89
C ASP A 96 -9.50 -6.74 -8.31
N ASP A 97 -8.30 -6.19 -8.43
CA ASP A 97 -7.69 -5.86 -9.71
C ASP A 97 -6.16 -5.97 -9.65
N TRP A 98 -5.49 -5.87 -10.79
CA TRP A 98 -4.07 -6.15 -10.96
C TRP A 98 -3.37 -5.03 -11.72
N LEU A 99 -2.12 -4.74 -11.31
CA LEU A 99 -1.32 -3.63 -11.82
C LEU A 99 -0.08 -4.13 -12.55
N GLY A 100 0.22 -3.50 -13.68
CA GLY A 100 1.43 -3.69 -14.47
C GLY A 100 2.09 -2.37 -14.83
N GLU A 101 3.18 -2.46 -15.59
CA GLU A 101 3.95 -1.30 -16.06
C GLU A 101 3.06 -0.27 -16.74
N GLY A 102 3.17 0.98 -16.32
CA GLY A 102 2.47 2.12 -16.91
C GLY A 102 1.03 2.32 -16.43
N ASP A 103 0.47 1.43 -15.61
CA ASP A 103 -0.87 1.60 -15.08
C ASP A 103 -0.98 2.81 -14.15
N GLN A 104 -2.17 3.39 -14.10
CA GLN A 104 -2.52 4.49 -13.20
C GLN A 104 -3.83 4.16 -12.48
N PRO A 105 -3.80 3.41 -11.37
CA PRO A 105 -5.02 2.99 -10.66
C PRO A 105 -5.80 4.15 -10.08
N VAL A 106 -5.11 5.22 -9.74
CA VAL A 106 -5.68 6.50 -9.29
C VAL A 106 -4.90 7.66 -9.92
N SER A 107 -5.57 8.80 -10.05
CA SER A 107 -4.93 10.01 -10.59
C SER A 107 -3.69 10.40 -9.77
N GLY A 108 -2.57 10.66 -10.43
CA GLY A 108 -1.32 11.06 -9.81
C GLY A 108 -0.44 9.91 -9.31
N LEU A 109 -0.83 8.65 -9.51
CA LEU A 109 -0.02 7.49 -9.17
C LEU A 109 0.34 6.71 -10.43
N SER A 110 1.63 6.61 -10.73
CA SER A 110 2.17 5.82 -11.84
C SER A 110 2.82 4.54 -11.33
N VAL A 111 2.57 3.42 -12.01
CA VAL A 111 3.08 2.10 -11.66
C VAL A 111 4.28 1.74 -12.52
N PHE A 112 5.34 1.27 -11.88
CA PHE A 112 6.52 0.69 -12.53
C PHE A 112 6.70 -0.75 -12.09
N ALA A 113 6.86 -1.67 -13.05
CA ALA A 113 7.18 -3.07 -12.78
C ALA A 113 8.71 -3.22 -12.68
N LEU A 114 9.17 -3.74 -11.55
CA LEU A 114 10.60 -3.93 -11.28
C LEU A 114 11.02 -5.34 -11.70
N GLU A 115 12.13 -5.44 -12.43
CA GLU A 115 12.72 -6.70 -12.82
C GLU A 115 13.89 -7.09 -11.90
N GLY A 116 14.13 -8.39 -11.75
CA GLY A 116 15.25 -8.91 -10.95
C GLY A 116 15.05 -8.88 -9.44
N SER A 117 13.84 -8.61 -8.99
CA SER A 117 13.47 -8.69 -7.58
C SER A 117 13.34 -10.12 -7.07
N LYS A 118 13.26 -10.28 -5.75
CA LYS A 118 13.03 -11.57 -5.08
C LYS A 118 11.69 -12.20 -5.49
N THR A 119 10.67 -11.37 -5.72
CA THR A 119 9.34 -11.79 -6.19
C THR A 119 9.18 -11.47 -7.68
N PRO A 120 8.38 -12.27 -8.43
CA PRO A 120 8.21 -12.04 -9.88
C PRO A 120 7.50 -10.75 -10.26
N GLY A 121 6.76 -10.15 -9.34
CA GLY A 121 5.84 -9.05 -9.64
C GLY A 121 6.05 -7.78 -8.82
N ASP A 122 7.26 -7.53 -8.36
CA ASP A 122 7.55 -6.36 -7.54
C ASP A 122 7.24 -5.05 -8.27
N LEU A 123 6.51 -4.15 -7.58
CA LEU A 123 6.06 -2.86 -8.13
C LEU A 123 6.67 -1.68 -7.37
N ALA A 124 6.89 -0.58 -8.08
CA ALA A 124 7.15 0.73 -7.50
C ALA A 124 6.02 1.71 -7.89
N PHE A 125 5.66 2.60 -6.99
CA PHE A 125 4.64 3.62 -7.21
C PHE A 125 5.25 5.01 -7.13
N LEU A 126 5.05 5.80 -8.19
CA LEU A 126 5.46 7.20 -8.21
C LEU A 126 4.24 8.09 -7.98
N LEU A 127 4.26 8.82 -6.87
CA LEU A 127 3.19 9.73 -6.48
C LEU A 127 3.50 11.15 -6.94
N GLU A 128 2.61 11.72 -7.75
CA GLU A 128 2.67 13.12 -8.25
C GLU A 128 4.04 13.52 -8.82
N ASN A 129 4.75 12.58 -9.44
CA ASN A 129 6.12 12.75 -9.98
C ASN A 129 7.17 13.24 -8.97
N THR A 130 6.92 13.07 -7.67
CA THR A 130 7.80 13.59 -6.61
C THR A 130 8.24 12.57 -5.58
N THR A 131 7.44 11.50 -5.35
CA THR A 131 7.69 10.53 -4.28
C THR A 131 7.58 9.12 -4.82
N LEU A 132 8.67 8.38 -4.73
CA LEU A 132 8.73 6.97 -5.11
C LEU A 132 8.53 6.09 -3.87
N ILE A 133 7.61 5.13 -3.97
CA ILE A 133 7.37 4.08 -2.97
C ILE A 133 7.78 2.75 -3.58
N THR A 134 8.65 2.01 -2.89
CA THR A 134 9.14 0.68 -3.31
C THR A 134 9.00 -0.35 -2.20
#